data_19ca1eb747f32c3171c17337f85cb585
#
_entry.id   19ca1eb747f32c3171c17337f85cb585
#
_cell.length_a   1.000
_cell.length_b   1.000
_cell.length_c   1.000
_cell.angle_alpha   90.00
_cell.angle_beta   90.00
_cell.angle_gamma   90.00
#
_symmetry.space_group_name_H-M   'P 1'
#
loop_
_entity.id
_entity.type
_entity.pdbx_description
1 polymer ?
#
loop_
_entity_poly.entity_id
_entity_poly.type
_entity_poly.pdbx_seq_one_letter_code
_entity_poly.pdbx_strand_id
1 'polypeptide(L)'
;MKKAKTSILVIVLSFVICHFPVAHAQVFDAFRGHIQDVKSRFSAHQRMDGQVLKKGSIDTNAKGQDLVHNSSGAWTLVRSGDQLYLQSGEDFRSSPGPDYHVYVSNGPAIKDNDEFGSNQIEVGRLKKPNGAAYYLLNAKGVDDIRSVLIWCKQFKEYIGSADLVTVKQ
;
A
#
# COMPACT_ATOMS: atom_id res chain seq x y z
N MET A 1 57.88 -64.14 -1.15
CA MET A 1 56.88 -64.02 -2.21
C MET A 1 55.52 -63.73 -1.65
N LYS A 2 55.05 -62.47 -1.73
CA LYS A 2 53.65 -62.05 -1.64
C LYS A 2 53.64 -60.50 -1.70
N LYS A 3 53.46 -59.96 -2.86
CA LYS A 3 53.15 -58.54 -3.04
C LYS A 3 51.92 -58.42 -3.95
N ALA A 4 51.15 -57.38 -3.66
CA ALA A 4 50.11 -56.80 -4.46
C ALA A 4 48.69 -57.23 -4.07
N LYS A 5 48.08 -56.33 -3.25
CA LYS A 5 46.65 -56.06 -3.27
C LYS A 5 46.37 -54.84 -2.37
N THR A 6 46.79 -53.64 -2.83
CA THR A 6 46.38 -52.38 -2.17
C THR A 6 46.53 -51.25 -3.17
N SER A 7 45.68 -51.18 -4.20
CA SER A 7 45.69 -50.02 -5.11
C SER A 7 44.40 -49.86 -5.92
N ILE A 8 43.25 -50.43 -5.55
CA ILE A 8 42.04 -50.25 -6.33
C ILE A 8 40.92 -49.51 -5.52
N LEU A 9 41.12 -49.29 -4.22
CA LEU A 9 40.05 -48.70 -3.39
C LEU A 9 40.08 -47.15 -3.28
N VAL A 10 41.12 -46.49 -3.77
CA VAL A 10 41.29 -45.03 -3.63
C VAL A 10 40.71 -44.24 -4.83
N ILE A 11 40.51 -44.89 -5.98
CA ILE A 11 40.08 -44.17 -7.21
C ILE A 11 38.56 -44.02 -7.32
N VAL A 12 37.78 -44.85 -6.62
CA VAL A 12 36.31 -44.79 -6.73
C VAL A 12 35.68 -43.74 -5.80
N LEU A 13 36.41 -43.27 -4.79
CA LEU A 13 35.85 -42.27 -3.83
C LEU A 13 36.03 -40.83 -4.29
N SER A 14 36.89 -40.58 -5.30
CA SER A 14 37.14 -39.23 -5.82
C SER A 14 36.18 -38.77 -6.90
N PHE A 15 35.36 -39.66 -7.47
CA PHE A 15 34.42 -39.33 -8.53
C PHE A 15 33.00 -38.99 -8.08
N VAL A 16 32.66 -39.25 -6.81
CA VAL A 16 31.30 -39.04 -6.28
C VAL A 16 31.12 -37.61 -5.70
N ILE A 17 32.23 -36.88 -5.41
CA ILE A 17 32.11 -35.59 -4.70
C ILE A 17 31.98 -34.39 -5.68
N CYS A 18 32.18 -34.57 -7.00
CA CYS A 18 32.21 -33.47 -7.96
C CYS A 18 30.89 -33.19 -8.69
N HIS A 19 29.78 -33.87 -8.39
CA HIS A 19 28.53 -33.70 -9.17
C HIS A 19 27.37 -33.09 -8.41
N PHE A 20 27.54 -32.58 -7.20
CA PHE A 20 26.43 -32.01 -6.39
C PHE A 20 26.34 -30.49 -6.22
N PRO A 21 27.21 -29.61 -6.72
CA PRO A 21 27.02 -28.18 -6.51
C PRO A 21 26.15 -27.50 -7.56
N VAL A 22 25.89 -28.10 -8.74
CA VAL A 22 25.20 -27.40 -9.83
C VAL A 22 23.68 -27.39 -9.65
N ALA A 23 23.10 -28.43 -9.07
CA ALA A 23 21.66 -28.52 -8.89
C ALA A 23 21.11 -27.54 -7.83
N HIS A 24 21.88 -27.21 -6.79
CA HIS A 24 21.45 -26.28 -5.75
C HIS A 24 21.47 -24.81 -6.23
N ALA A 25 22.44 -24.43 -7.06
CA ALA A 25 22.52 -23.07 -7.61
C ALA A 25 21.34 -22.77 -8.53
N GLN A 26 20.95 -23.71 -9.38
CA GLN A 26 19.83 -23.54 -10.32
C GLN A 26 18.48 -23.43 -9.59
N VAL A 27 18.26 -24.16 -8.50
CA VAL A 27 17.02 -24.07 -7.71
C VAL A 27 16.95 -22.74 -6.99
N PHE A 28 18.06 -22.23 -6.45
CA PHE A 28 18.10 -20.91 -5.79
C PHE A 28 17.90 -19.77 -6.78
N ASP A 29 18.45 -19.86 -8.00
CA ASP A 29 18.28 -18.83 -9.02
C ASP A 29 16.84 -18.82 -9.57
N ALA A 30 16.23 -19.97 -9.78
CA ALA A 30 14.83 -20.09 -10.15
C ALA A 30 13.91 -19.52 -9.05
N PHE A 31 14.20 -19.82 -7.79
CA PHE A 31 13.44 -19.30 -6.65
C PHE A 31 13.60 -17.78 -6.49
N ARG A 32 14.82 -17.26 -6.67
CA ARG A 32 15.11 -15.81 -6.66
C ARG A 32 14.40 -15.10 -7.80
N GLY A 33 14.41 -15.68 -9.01
CA GLY A 33 13.68 -15.17 -10.18
C GLY A 33 12.18 -15.12 -9.93
N HIS A 34 11.62 -16.15 -9.29
CA HIS A 34 10.19 -16.20 -8.96
C HIS A 34 9.80 -15.16 -7.91
N ILE A 35 10.63 -14.94 -6.88
CA ILE A 35 10.41 -13.88 -5.89
C ILE A 35 10.51 -12.50 -6.52
N GLN A 36 11.42 -12.27 -7.44
CA GLN A 36 11.54 -10.98 -8.16
C GLN A 36 10.34 -10.75 -9.08
N ASP A 37 9.84 -11.78 -9.77
CA ASP A 37 8.65 -11.68 -10.60
C ASP A 37 7.39 -11.41 -9.77
N VAL A 38 7.21 -12.10 -8.65
CA VAL A 38 6.14 -11.82 -7.69
C VAL A 38 6.27 -10.40 -7.13
N LYS A 39 7.47 -9.96 -6.77
CA LYS A 39 7.72 -8.61 -6.24
C LYS A 39 7.47 -7.52 -7.29
N SER A 40 7.84 -7.76 -8.56
CA SER A 40 7.57 -6.85 -9.67
C SER A 40 6.08 -6.76 -10.00
N ARG A 41 5.35 -7.88 -9.96
CA ARG A 41 3.88 -7.91 -10.13
C ARG A 41 3.17 -7.23 -8.96
N PHE A 42 3.63 -7.41 -7.72
CA PHE A 42 3.11 -6.67 -6.57
C PHE A 42 3.42 -5.17 -6.65
N SER A 43 4.61 -4.79 -7.11
CA SER A 43 4.98 -3.37 -7.30
C SER A 43 4.25 -2.73 -8.47
N ALA A 44 4.00 -3.47 -9.56
CA ALA A 44 3.19 -3.01 -10.70
C ALA A 44 1.72 -2.82 -10.30
N HIS A 45 1.18 -3.64 -9.38
CA HIS A 45 -0.16 -3.46 -8.81
C HIS A 45 -0.26 -2.26 -7.84
N GLN A 46 0.85 -1.70 -7.39
CA GLN A 46 0.87 -0.52 -6.51
C GLN A 46 0.92 0.81 -7.25
N ARG A 47 1.14 0.80 -8.56
CA ARG A 47 1.06 2.01 -9.38
C ARG A 47 -0.18 1.88 -10.28
N MET A 48 -1.28 2.51 -9.86
CA MET A 48 -2.44 2.64 -10.72
C MET A 48 -2.11 3.61 -11.85
N ASP A 49 -1.99 3.06 -13.07
CA ASP A 49 -1.97 3.87 -14.28
C ASP A 49 -3.39 4.39 -14.50
N GLY A 50 -3.61 5.65 -14.16
CA GLY A 50 -4.92 6.28 -14.27
C GLY A 50 -4.80 7.79 -14.36
N GLN A 51 -5.88 8.40 -14.84
CA GLN A 51 -6.00 9.85 -14.90
C GLN A 51 -6.28 10.41 -13.50
N VAL A 52 -5.41 11.28 -13.00
CA VAL A 52 -5.68 12.02 -11.77
C VAL A 52 -6.75 13.08 -12.05
N LEU A 53 -7.89 12.98 -11.39
CA LEU A 53 -9.01 13.91 -11.53
C LEU A 53 -8.93 15.04 -10.52
N LYS A 54 -8.66 14.71 -9.27
CA LYS A 54 -8.57 15.65 -8.15
C LYS A 54 -7.39 15.30 -7.25
N LYS A 55 -6.87 16.29 -6.56
CA LYS A 55 -5.81 16.09 -5.54
C LYS A 55 -5.98 17.07 -4.39
N GLY A 56 -5.46 16.69 -3.23
CA GLY A 56 -5.40 17.51 -2.04
C GLY A 56 -4.35 17.00 -1.07
N SER A 57 -4.02 17.81 -0.08
CA SER A 57 -3.15 17.41 1.02
C SER A 57 -3.89 17.61 2.34
N ILE A 58 -3.64 16.74 3.28
CA ILE A 58 -4.22 16.84 4.61
C ILE A 58 -3.79 18.16 5.25
N ASP A 59 -4.79 18.86 5.81
CA ASP A 59 -4.57 20.09 6.56
C ASP A 59 -4.02 19.75 7.95
N THR A 60 -2.72 19.90 8.11
CA THR A 60 -2.02 19.60 9.38
C THR A 60 -2.29 20.65 10.47
N ASN A 61 -2.98 21.75 10.14
CA ASN A 61 -3.38 22.79 11.09
C ASN A 61 -4.88 22.71 11.44
N ALA A 62 -5.57 21.64 11.03
CA ALA A 62 -6.97 21.46 11.38
C ALA A 62 -7.15 21.36 12.91
N LYS A 63 -8.20 22.01 13.43
CA LYS A 63 -8.51 22.11 14.88
C LYS A 63 -8.57 20.75 15.59
N GLY A 64 -9.05 19.71 14.89
CA GLY A 64 -9.17 18.35 15.45
C GLY A 64 -7.87 17.55 15.45
N GLN A 65 -6.77 18.07 14.90
CA GLN A 65 -5.46 17.40 15.00
C GLN A 65 -4.72 17.80 16.27
N ASP A 66 -4.08 16.81 16.87
CA ASP A 66 -3.22 16.97 18.04
C ASP A 66 -1.94 16.12 17.94
N LEU A 67 -1.17 16.00 19.02
CA LEU A 67 0.08 15.23 19.03
C LEU A 67 -0.13 13.72 18.86
N VAL A 68 -1.32 13.21 19.20
CA VAL A 68 -1.65 11.77 19.17
C VAL A 68 -2.62 11.41 18.04
N HIS A 69 -3.48 12.35 17.63
CA HIS A 69 -4.50 12.16 16.59
C HIS A 69 -4.17 13.06 15.40
N ASN A 70 -3.33 12.56 14.50
CA ASN A 70 -2.88 13.36 13.36
C ASN A 70 -2.62 12.51 12.12
N SER A 71 -2.65 13.19 10.99
CA SER A 71 -2.19 12.66 9.72
C SER A 71 -1.68 13.78 8.82
N SER A 72 -0.95 13.41 7.79
CA SER A 72 -0.38 14.31 6.79
C SER A 72 -0.25 13.62 5.43
N GLY A 73 0.08 14.38 4.40
CA GLY A 73 0.38 13.86 3.07
C GLY A 73 -0.77 14.02 2.08
N ALA A 74 -0.49 13.63 0.86
CA ALA A 74 -1.36 13.84 -0.28
C ALA A 74 -2.42 12.75 -0.43
N TRP A 75 -3.56 13.13 -1.02
CA TRP A 75 -4.61 12.23 -1.49
C TRP A 75 -5.03 12.61 -2.91
N THR A 76 -5.35 11.61 -3.72
CA THR A 76 -5.77 11.79 -5.12
C THR A 76 -7.02 10.98 -5.42
N LEU A 77 -7.88 11.53 -6.28
CA LEU A 77 -8.96 10.82 -6.94
C LEU A 77 -8.48 10.47 -8.35
N VAL A 78 -8.46 9.18 -8.66
CA VAL A 78 -7.90 8.64 -9.90
C VAL A 78 -8.96 7.85 -10.65
N ARG A 79 -9.07 8.06 -11.95
CA ARG A 79 -9.87 7.24 -12.87
C ARG A 79 -8.96 6.26 -13.60
N SER A 80 -9.27 4.97 -13.53
CA SER A 80 -8.60 3.90 -14.27
C SER A 80 -9.66 3.07 -14.99
N GLY A 81 -9.74 3.21 -16.31
CA GLY A 81 -10.87 2.72 -17.07
C GLY A 81 -12.19 3.33 -16.57
N ASP A 82 -13.19 2.47 -16.32
CA ASP A 82 -14.51 2.86 -15.81
C ASP A 82 -14.56 2.95 -14.27
N GLN A 83 -13.44 2.73 -13.58
CA GLN A 83 -13.41 2.70 -12.13
C GLN A 83 -12.77 3.97 -11.55
N LEU A 84 -13.30 4.40 -10.40
CA LEU A 84 -12.73 5.47 -9.60
C LEU A 84 -12.03 4.90 -8.37
N TYR A 85 -10.88 5.48 -8.06
CA TYR A 85 -10.08 5.12 -6.90
C TYR A 85 -9.70 6.36 -6.11
N LEU A 86 -9.79 6.25 -4.81
CA LEU A 86 -9.14 7.16 -3.90
C LEU A 86 -7.77 6.59 -3.55
N GLN A 87 -6.73 7.41 -3.60
CA GLN A 87 -5.35 6.98 -3.36
C GLN A 87 -4.67 7.91 -2.37
N SER A 88 -4.04 7.33 -1.33
CA SER A 88 -3.06 8.07 -0.51
C SER A 88 -1.70 8.15 -1.21
N GLY A 89 -0.98 9.24 -1.01
CA GLY A 89 0.37 9.45 -1.54
C GLY A 89 1.44 8.63 -0.83
N GLU A 90 2.62 8.54 -1.42
CA GLU A 90 3.79 7.93 -0.76
C GLU A 90 4.24 8.72 0.49
N ASP A 91 3.91 10.01 0.53
CA ASP A 91 4.14 10.94 1.63
C ASP A 91 3.09 10.84 2.73
N PHE A 92 2.04 10.04 2.55
CA PHE A 92 0.99 9.89 3.55
C PHE A 92 1.53 9.28 4.84
N ARG A 93 1.19 9.89 5.95
CA ARG A 93 1.48 9.43 7.32
C ARG A 93 0.25 9.64 8.18
N SER A 94 0.02 8.73 9.11
CA SER A 94 -1.01 8.81 10.13
C SER A 94 -0.46 8.31 11.46
N SER A 95 -0.88 8.92 12.55
CA SER A 95 -0.69 8.34 13.88
C SER A 95 -1.29 6.92 13.92
N PRO A 96 -0.77 6.02 14.75
CA PRO A 96 -1.36 4.69 14.92
C PRO A 96 -2.70 4.79 15.66
N GLY A 97 -3.65 3.95 15.28
CA GLY A 97 -4.95 3.88 15.94
C GLY A 97 -5.65 2.55 15.69
N PRO A 98 -6.57 2.16 16.58
CA PRO A 98 -7.15 0.81 16.56
C PRO A 98 -8.17 0.61 15.43
N ASP A 99 -8.87 1.69 15.01
CA ASP A 99 -10.02 1.55 14.11
C ASP A 99 -10.18 2.76 13.18
N TYR A 100 -9.14 3.07 12.43
CA TYR A 100 -9.16 4.17 11.46
C TYR A 100 -9.85 3.75 10.17
N HIS A 101 -10.76 4.60 9.70
CA HIS A 101 -11.51 4.44 8.47
C HIS A 101 -11.37 5.67 7.56
N VAL A 102 -11.47 5.43 6.28
CA VAL A 102 -11.43 6.45 5.23
C VAL A 102 -12.86 6.75 4.79
N TYR A 103 -13.18 8.03 4.73
CA TYR A 103 -14.46 8.56 4.26
C TYR A 103 -14.26 9.53 3.12
N VAL A 104 -15.26 9.72 2.31
CA VAL A 104 -15.35 10.77 1.29
C VAL A 104 -16.62 11.58 1.48
N SER A 105 -16.63 12.80 0.97
CA SER A 105 -17.81 13.67 1.00
C SER A 105 -17.88 14.53 -0.25
N ASN A 106 -19.09 14.94 -0.64
CA ASN A 106 -19.35 15.96 -1.66
C ASN A 106 -19.29 17.40 -1.11
N GLY A 107 -19.10 17.55 0.20
CA GLY A 107 -18.87 18.81 0.88
C GLY A 107 -17.40 19.12 1.11
N PRO A 108 -17.09 20.29 1.71
CA PRO A 108 -15.75 20.64 2.13
C PRO A 108 -15.24 19.65 3.20
N ALA A 109 -13.93 19.61 3.36
CA ALA A 109 -13.27 18.81 4.39
C ALA A 109 -13.65 19.34 5.78
N ILE A 110 -14.14 18.46 6.65
CA ILE A 110 -14.37 18.79 8.07
C ILE A 110 -13.01 19.01 8.78
N LYS A 111 -13.02 19.76 9.87
CA LYS A 111 -11.80 20.15 10.57
C LYS A 111 -11.70 19.68 12.02
N ASP A 112 -12.79 19.12 12.56
CA ASP A 112 -12.81 18.56 13.92
C ASP A 112 -13.92 17.50 14.08
N ASN A 113 -14.07 17.02 15.33
CA ASN A 113 -15.03 15.98 15.68
C ASN A 113 -16.49 16.41 15.52
N ASP A 114 -16.79 17.67 15.83
CA ASP A 114 -18.16 18.20 15.91
C ASP A 114 -18.79 18.31 14.51
N GLU A 115 -17.97 18.35 13.47
CA GLU A 115 -18.43 18.47 12.08
C GLU A 115 -18.75 17.11 11.42
N PHE A 116 -18.47 15.97 12.10
CA PHE A 116 -18.79 14.65 11.55
C PHE A 116 -20.29 14.40 11.48
N GLY A 117 -20.80 14.04 10.31
CA GLY A 117 -22.24 13.84 10.09
C GLY A 117 -22.57 12.91 8.92
N SER A 118 -23.81 13.00 8.46
CA SER A 118 -24.38 12.12 7.44
C SER A 118 -23.78 12.30 6.03
N ASN A 119 -23.02 13.37 5.79
CA ASN A 119 -22.40 13.64 4.49
C ASN A 119 -21.10 12.84 4.26
N GLN A 120 -20.56 12.22 5.30
CA GLN A 120 -19.38 11.39 5.21
C GLN A 120 -19.76 9.96 4.82
N ILE A 121 -19.35 9.54 3.62
CA ILE A 121 -19.58 8.21 3.07
C ILE A 121 -18.34 7.36 3.35
N GLU A 122 -18.53 6.27 4.09
CA GLU A 122 -17.43 5.36 4.38
C GLU A 122 -16.94 4.62 3.13
N VAL A 123 -15.64 4.68 2.88
CA VAL A 123 -14.97 3.94 1.81
C VAL A 123 -14.43 2.60 2.32
N GLY A 124 -13.96 2.59 3.57
CA GLY A 124 -13.46 1.39 4.23
C GLY A 124 -12.37 1.67 5.25
N ARG A 125 -11.86 0.60 5.86
CA ARG A 125 -10.80 0.69 6.85
C ARG A 125 -9.49 1.23 6.25
N LEU A 126 -8.76 2.05 7.01
CA LEU A 126 -7.43 2.52 6.59
C LEU A 126 -6.48 1.33 6.39
N LYS A 127 -6.06 1.10 5.16
CA LYS A 127 -5.29 -0.10 4.79
C LYS A 127 -3.89 -0.13 5.39
N LYS A 128 -3.28 1.03 5.55
CA LYS A 128 -1.95 1.19 6.17
C LYS A 128 -1.75 2.63 6.66
N PRO A 129 -1.00 2.83 7.74
CA PRO A 129 -0.80 4.17 8.30
C PRO A 129 0.23 5.00 7.53
N ASN A 130 1.00 4.40 6.61
CA ASN A 130 2.06 5.10 5.89
C ASN A 130 2.08 4.70 4.42
N GLY A 131 2.33 5.67 3.54
CA GLY A 131 2.54 5.47 2.11
C GLY A 131 1.28 5.25 1.29
N ALA A 132 1.44 4.92 0.02
CA ALA A 132 0.35 4.79 -0.93
C ALA A 132 -0.54 3.57 -0.64
N ALA A 133 -1.85 3.77 -0.70
CA ALA A 133 -2.88 2.74 -0.66
C ALA A 133 -4.04 3.16 -1.57
N TYR A 134 -4.74 2.16 -2.15
CA TYR A 134 -5.81 2.38 -3.11
C TYR A 134 -7.13 1.87 -2.55
N TYR A 135 -8.20 2.64 -2.76
CA TYR A 135 -9.56 2.35 -2.35
C TYR A 135 -10.48 2.45 -3.56
N LEU A 136 -11.04 1.33 -3.98
CA LEU A 136 -12.06 1.33 -5.03
C LEU A 136 -13.33 2.01 -4.53
N LEU A 137 -13.82 2.96 -5.30
CA LEU A 137 -15.02 3.71 -4.98
C LEU A 137 -16.22 3.10 -5.74
N ASN A 138 -17.05 2.36 -5.01
CA ASN A 138 -18.20 1.64 -5.58
C ASN A 138 -19.51 2.43 -5.49
N ALA A 139 -19.49 3.66 -4.97
CA ALA A 139 -20.68 4.41 -4.70
C ALA A 139 -21.21 5.16 -5.92
N LYS A 140 -22.50 5.07 -6.21
CA LYS A 140 -23.20 6.00 -7.09
C LYS A 140 -23.09 7.42 -6.52
N GLY A 141 -22.75 8.39 -7.32
CA GLY A 141 -22.57 9.78 -6.87
C GLY A 141 -21.13 10.18 -6.52
N VAL A 142 -20.18 9.30 -6.78
CA VAL A 142 -18.75 9.52 -6.53
C VAL A 142 -18.13 10.58 -7.46
N ASP A 143 -18.80 10.95 -8.52
CA ASP A 143 -18.32 11.97 -9.48
C ASP A 143 -18.16 13.36 -8.82
N ASP A 144 -18.77 13.56 -7.66
CA ASP A 144 -18.78 14.83 -6.95
C ASP A 144 -17.97 14.86 -5.65
N ILE A 145 -17.04 13.91 -5.45
CA ILE A 145 -16.17 13.89 -4.27
C ILE A 145 -15.36 15.17 -4.19
N ARG A 146 -15.45 15.87 -3.07
CA ARG A 146 -14.76 17.13 -2.78
C ARG A 146 -13.79 17.04 -1.61
N SER A 147 -13.95 16.03 -0.75
CA SER A 147 -13.05 15.87 0.39
C SER A 147 -12.84 14.41 0.76
N VAL A 148 -11.74 14.16 1.46
CA VAL A 148 -11.41 12.90 2.14
C VAL A 148 -11.22 13.16 3.63
N LEU A 149 -11.61 12.18 4.45
CA LEU A 149 -11.48 12.21 5.91
C LEU A 149 -10.92 10.88 6.39
N ILE A 150 -10.04 10.94 7.38
CA ILE A 150 -9.62 9.81 8.20
C ILE A 150 -10.24 9.99 9.58
N TRP A 151 -10.95 8.97 10.02
CA TRP A 151 -11.75 8.98 11.23
C TRP A 151 -11.55 7.71 12.04
N CYS A 152 -11.37 7.84 13.35
CA CYS A 152 -11.38 6.71 14.28
C CYS A 152 -12.80 6.38 14.70
N LYS A 153 -13.35 5.27 14.21
CA LYS A 153 -14.74 4.86 14.53
C LYS A 153 -14.90 4.50 16.00
N GLN A 154 -13.91 3.80 16.57
CA GLN A 154 -13.98 3.35 17.94
C GLN A 154 -14.07 4.50 18.94
N PHE A 155 -13.31 5.56 18.73
CA PHE A 155 -13.23 6.70 19.65
C PHE A 155 -14.03 7.92 19.18
N LYS A 156 -14.61 7.87 17.97
CA LYS A 156 -15.28 8.99 17.32
C LYS A 156 -14.38 10.21 17.25
N GLU A 157 -13.17 9.98 16.71
CA GLU A 157 -12.09 10.98 16.73
C GLU A 157 -11.64 11.33 15.32
N TYR A 158 -11.45 12.63 15.09
CA TYR A 158 -10.89 13.20 13.88
C TYR A 158 -9.38 12.91 13.81
N ILE A 159 -8.90 12.41 12.66
CA ILE A 159 -7.47 12.12 12.47
C ILE A 159 -6.87 13.02 11.40
N GLY A 160 -7.66 13.42 10.42
CA GLY A 160 -7.23 14.36 9.39
C GLY A 160 -8.08 14.32 8.16
N SER A 161 -8.11 15.42 7.44
CA SER A 161 -8.91 15.56 6.22
C SER A 161 -8.21 16.43 5.17
N ALA A 162 -8.65 16.31 3.93
CA ALA A 162 -8.19 17.13 2.81
C ALA A 162 -9.34 17.52 1.90
N ASP A 163 -9.36 18.76 1.45
CA ASP A 163 -10.14 19.17 0.29
C ASP A 163 -9.47 18.66 -0.99
N LEU A 164 -10.25 18.12 -1.91
CA LEU A 164 -9.79 17.59 -3.19
C LEU A 164 -10.18 18.57 -4.32
N VAL A 165 -9.19 19.18 -4.92
CA VAL A 165 -9.37 20.15 -6.01
C VAL A 165 -9.07 19.52 -7.36
N THR A 166 -9.83 19.91 -8.40
CA THR A 166 -9.65 19.41 -9.76
C THR A 166 -8.27 19.77 -10.30
N VAL A 167 -7.59 18.79 -10.88
CA VAL A 167 -6.31 19.01 -11.56
C VAL A 167 -6.61 19.58 -12.95
N LYS A 168 -6.09 20.78 -13.23
CA LYS A 168 -6.11 21.33 -14.59
C LYS A 168 -5.19 20.49 -15.47
N GLN A 169 -5.72 19.98 -16.55
CA GLN A 169 -4.96 19.28 -17.59
C GLN A 169 -4.27 20.28 -18.49
#